data_f1a94c9981a9fc44101827a3888157f3
#
_entry.id   f1a94c9981a9fc44101827a3888157f3
#
_cell.length_a   1.000
_cell.length_b   1.000
_cell.length_c   1.000
_cell.angle_alpha   90.00
_cell.angle_beta   90.00
_cell.angle_gamma   90.00
#
_symmetry.space_group_name_H-M   'P 1'
#
loop_
_entity.id
_entity.type
_entity.pdbx_description
1 polymer ?
#
loop_
_entity_poly.entity_id
_entity_poly.type
_entity_poly.pdbx_seq_one_letter_code
_entity_poly.pdbx_strand_id
1 'polypeptide(L)'
;VTKQFRSPRFTLLAMAFAVSGCASLAPDSPAPGIAAGMPPAFEQGEADGRYQPARWWTSFEDPVLDNLLDEALSKNLDLAEASARLRAAEARARISKSGLFPQINAGLDSSYSDSPTAGTSFGAVAGGGRLQNETYSSSLAFSYELDIWGKLRNDARAGRADAIASAADLQAVRLAVLAEAITSYFDIVDARHQIALTTRIIDVLGDRVEQSENRYSRGLITSFELYQVRQDFRNVQASLPQRESQLAATEGQLAVLVGRYANNMDELIGGSLTPKLDFAPVPSGLPIDLLAQRPDVFAEGQRLESARYNLGARRAERFPSLSLSASTGSQAGAASDVFDIFDNWVLNLGAGLTAPLFQGGRIQANIEVADAEYAQQTAVYARTVLTAYQEVTTAIERYEEERQRYRFLFSQLDEAEAAAGLQSRRFANGVGSYVDYLDALRAQYQVESSLSSAARDVALARLGVHRALGGSWDDVPQAPDIMAAPSAIQGEN
;
A
#
# COMPACT_ATOMS: atom_id res chain seq x y z
N VAL A 1 -4.81 -81.77 1.07
CA VAL A 1 -5.20 -81.09 -0.17
C VAL A 1 -4.80 -79.63 -0.01
N THR A 2 -3.60 -79.32 -0.51
CA THR A 2 -3.00 -77.97 -0.54
C THR A 2 -3.56 -77.15 -1.70
N LYS A 3 -4.29 -76.09 -1.46
CA LYS A 3 -4.65 -75.08 -2.47
C LYS A 3 -3.69 -73.86 -2.34
N GLN A 4 -2.77 -73.72 -3.31
CA GLN A 4 -1.98 -72.54 -3.53
C GLN A 4 -2.89 -71.37 -3.95
N PHE A 5 -2.88 -70.28 -3.18
CA PHE A 5 -3.45 -69.00 -3.59
C PHE A 5 -2.41 -68.25 -4.47
N ARG A 6 -2.71 -68.12 -5.75
CA ARG A 6 -1.96 -67.28 -6.69
C ARG A 6 -2.16 -65.83 -6.33
N SER A 7 -1.10 -65.11 -6.05
CA SER A 7 -1.08 -63.67 -5.85
C SER A 7 -1.52 -62.88 -7.10
N PRO A 8 -2.36 -61.87 -6.96
CA PRO A 8 -2.82 -61.09 -8.10
C PRO A 8 -1.74 -60.04 -8.49
N ARG A 9 -1.48 -59.96 -9.79
CA ARG A 9 -0.70 -58.94 -10.47
C ARG A 9 -1.24 -57.49 -10.37
N PHE A 10 -2.05 -57.20 -9.36
CA PHE A 10 -2.61 -55.86 -9.11
C PHE A 10 -1.66 -54.90 -8.37
N THR A 11 -0.60 -55.40 -7.77
CA THR A 11 0.30 -54.54 -6.95
C THR A 11 1.31 -53.73 -7.76
N LEU A 12 1.53 -54.01 -9.03
CA LEU A 12 2.52 -53.29 -9.85
C LEU A 12 1.89 -52.07 -10.61
N LEU A 13 0.58 -52.05 -10.80
CA LEU A 13 -0.09 -50.89 -11.45
C LEU A 13 -0.32 -49.71 -10.49
N ALA A 14 -0.44 -49.98 -9.19
CA ALA A 14 -0.59 -48.95 -8.17
C ALA A 14 0.71 -48.17 -7.88
N MET A 15 1.86 -48.77 -8.13
CA MET A 15 3.18 -48.14 -7.88
C MET A 15 3.66 -47.22 -9.01
N ALA A 16 3.14 -47.36 -10.23
CA ALA A 16 3.50 -46.53 -11.37
C ALA A 16 2.81 -45.13 -11.36
N PHE A 17 1.72 -44.97 -10.61
CA PHE A 17 1.04 -43.68 -10.45
C PHE A 17 1.64 -42.76 -9.38
N ALA A 18 2.53 -43.27 -8.53
CA ALA A 18 3.06 -42.53 -7.40
C ALA A 18 4.26 -41.61 -7.74
N VAL A 19 4.83 -41.69 -8.95
CA VAL A 19 6.07 -40.96 -9.30
C VAL A 19 5.83 -39.73 -10.17
N SER A 20 4.62 -39.51 -10.74
CA SER A 20 4.32 -38.34 -11.59
C SER A 20 3.57 -37.22 -10.87
N GLY A 21 3.45 -37.26 -9.55
CA GLY A 21 2.56 -36.39 -8.76
C GLY A 21 3.11 -35.06 -8.28
N CYS A 22 4.19 -34.51 -8.84
CA CYS A 22 4.70 -33.20 -8.43
C CYS A 22 4.45 -32.06 -9.46
N ALA A 23 3.67 -32.29 -10.50
CA ALA A 23 3.35 -31.25 -11.46
C ALA A 23 2.27 -30.30 -10.87
N SER A 24 2.60 -29.05 -10.63
CA SER A 24 1.60 -28.02 -10.35
C SER A 24 0.71 -27.85 -11.57
N LEU A 25 -0.62 -27.88 -11.38
CA LEU A 25 -1.61 -27.60 -12.42
C LEU A 25 -1.79 -26.08 -12.68
N ALA A 26 -1.02 -25.27 -11.97
CA ALA A 26 -0.90 -23.84 -12.29
C ALA A 26 -0.24 -23.68 -13.66
N PRO A 27 -0.71 -22.75 -14.52
CA PRO A 27 -0.04 -22.44 -15.78
C PRO A 27 1.40 -21.95 -15.51
N ASP A 28 2.26 -22.03 -16.53
CA ASP A 28 3.57 -21.40 -16.45
C ASP A 28 3.41 -19.88 -16.20
N SER A 29 4.35 -19.29 -15.45
CA SER A 29 4.30 -17.84 -15.21
C SER A 29 4.53 -17.12 -16.54
N PRO A 30 3.57 -16.34 -17.06
CA PRO A 30 3.82 -15.61 -18.28
C PRO A 30 4.83 -14.51 -17.97
N ALA A 31 5.92 -14.46 -18.71
CA ALA A 31 6.58 -13.19 -18.91
C ALA A 31 5.59 -12.32 -19.72
N PRO A 32 5.01 -11.25 -19.16
CA PRO A 32 4.14 -10.39 -19.95
C PRO A 32 4.94 -9.90 -21.15
N GLY A 33 4.40 -10.06 -22.36
CA GLY A 33 5.08 -9.64 -23.61
C GLY A 33 5.45 -8.15 -23.67
N ILE A 34 5.04 -7.38 -22.68
CA ILE A 34 5.38 -5.97 -22.45
C ILE A 34 6.87 -5.77 -22.18
N ALA A 35 7.55 -6.69 -21.50
CA ALA A 35 8.99 -6.60 -21.27
C ALA A 35 9.81 -6.61 -22.57
N ALA A 36 9.29 -7.20 -23.64
CA ALA A 36 9.99 -7.30 -24.92
C ALA A 36 10.07 -5.97 -25.71
N GLY A 37 9.26 -4.97 -25.37
CA GLY A 37 9.24 -3.64 -26.00
C GLY A 37 9.80 -2.51 -25.15
N MET A 38 10.26 -2.79 -23.92
CA MET A 38 10.83 -1.78 -23.02
C MET A 38 12.25 -1.41 -23.43
N PRO A 39 12.62 -0.09 -23.42
CA PRO A 39 14.01 0.32 -23.53
C PRO A 39 14.83 -0.22 -22.36
N PRO A 40 16.13 -0.47 -22.52
CA PRO A 40 16.97 -1.01 -21.44
C PRO A 40 17.25 -0.01 -20.33
N ALA A 41 17.07 1.28 -20.57
CA ALA A 41 17.26 2.37 -19.62
C ALA A 41 16.42 3.59 -20.00
N PHE A 42 16.19 4.48 -19.03
CA PHE A 42 15.60 5.81 -19.28
C PHE A 42 16.64 6.70 -19.96
N GLU A 43 16.22 7.42 -21.01
CA GLU A 43 17.12 8.26 -21.80
C GLU A 43 17.42 9.62 -21.17
N GLN A 44 16.58 10.07 -20.21
CA GLN A 44 16.68 11.37 -19.56
C GLN A 44 17.55 11.32 -18.29
N GLY A 45 18.37 12.36 -18.09
CA GLY A 45 19.22 12.55 -16.92
C GLY A 45 20.67 12.85 -17.30
N GLU A 46 21.45 13.52 -16.42
CA GLU A 46 22.77 14.08 -16.75
C GLU A 46 23.96 13.41 -16.04
N ALA A 47 23.77 12.44 -15.13
CA ALA A 47 24.87 11.94 -14.31
C ALA A 47 25.01 10.43 -14.29
N ASP A 48 26.28 9.98 -14.30
CA ASP A 48 26.68 8.59 -14.10
C ASP A 48 26.68 8.28 -12.59
N GLY A 49 25.53 7.92 -12.03
CA GLY A 49 25.37 7.67 -10.60
C GLY A 49 24.45 6.51 -10.28
N ARG A 50 24.79 5.77 -9.22
CA ARG A 50 23.88 4.77 -8.67
C ARG A 50 22.80 5.47 -7.86
N TYR A 51 21.52 5.18 -8.14
CA TYR A 51 20.42 5.57 -7.30
C TYR A 51 20.62 4.93 -5.91
N GLN A 52 20.78 5.76 -4.88
CA GLN A 52 20.96 5.28 -3.51
C GLN A 52 19.65 5.38 -2.74
N PRO A 53 19.14 4.26 -2.26
CA PRO A 53 17.74 4.18 -1.86
C PRO A 53 17.45 4.37 -0.38
N ALA A 54 18.38 4.15 0.53
CA ALA A 54 18.08 4.25 1.96
C ALA A 54 17.93 5.71 2.39
N ARG A 55 16.79 6.08 2.99
CA ARG A 55 16.51 7.46 3.47
C ARG A 55 16.77 8.53 2.38
N TRP A 56 16.26 8.31 1.18
CA TRP A 56 16.42 9.21 0.02
C TRP A 56 16.04 10.68 0.33
N TRP A 57 15.17 10.92 1.30
CA TRP A 57 14.76 12.26 1.72
C TRP A 57 15.87 13.08 2.38
N THR A 58 16.95 12.46 2.89
CA THR A 58 18.11 13.20 3.40
C THR A 58 18.82 13.98 2.30
N SER A 59 18.53 13.72 1.03
CA SER A 59 19.00 14.52 -0.11
C SER A 59 18.46 15.95 -0.12
N PHE A 60 17.42 16.26 0.67
CA PHE A 60 16.95 17.62 0.88
C PHE A 60 17.84 18.41 1.86
N GLU A 61 18.74 17.73 2.59
CA GLU A 61 19.69 18.33 3.56
C GLU A 61 19.01 19.23 4.61
N ASP A 62 17.81 18.85 5.04
CA ASP A 62 17.02 19.59 6.01
C ASP A 62 16.75 18.75 7.27
N PRO A 63 17.47 19.04 8.38
CA PRO A 63 17.30 18.28 9.63
C PRO A 63 15.91 18.39 10.25
N VAL A 64 15.19 19.49 9.98
CA VAL A 64 13.81 19.67 10.48
C VAL A 64 12.87 18.71 9.74
N LEU A 65 13.01 18.65 8.41
CA LEU A 65 12.29 17.70 7.58
C LEU A 65 12.60 16.25 7.98
N ASP A 66 13.88 15.90 8.20
CA ASP A 66 14.28 14.56 8.61
C ASP A 66 13.59 14.13 9.91
N ASN A 67 13.58 14.99 10.94
CA ASN A 67 12.92 14.71 12.21
C ASN A 67 11.41 14.56 12.06
N LEU A 68 10.78 15.40 11.23
CA LEU A 68 9.36 15.36 10.95
C LEU A 68 8.97 14.04 10.26
N LEU A 69 9.77 13.57 9.31
CA LEU A 69 9.54 12.31 8.62
C LEU A 69 9.75 11.11 9.52
N ASP A 70 10.74 11.13 10.40
CA ASP A 70 10.94 10.08 11.41
C ASP A 70 9.74 10.03 12.38
N GLU A 71 9.17 11.17 12.75
CA GLU A 71 7.95 11.22 13.55
C GLU A 71 6.73 10.68 12.79
N ALA A 72 6.53 11.09 11.53
CA ALA A 72 5.46 10.58 10.67
C ALA A 72 5.55 9.05 10.55
N LEU A 73 6.73 8.51 10.26
CA LEU A 73 6.93 7.06 10.15
C LEU A 73 6.62 6.30 11.44
N SER A 74 6.80 6.92 12.61
CA SER A 74 6.57 6.27 13.90
C SER A 74 5.14 6.38 14.41
N LYS A 75 4.38 7.42 14.04
CA LYS A 75 3.09 7.75 14.64
C LYS A 75 1.92 7.82 13.67
N ASN A 76 2.17 7.74 12.37
CA ASN A 76 1.12 7.85 11.37
C ASN A 76 0.12 6.69 11.48
N LEU A 77 -1.18 7.02 11.45
CA LEU A 77 -2.26 6.06 11.63
C LEU A 77 -2.53 5.22 10.36
N ASP A 78 -2.25 5.74 9.18
CA ASP A 78 -2.39 4.96 7.93
C ASP A 78 -1.35 3.85 7.87
N LEU A 79 -0.13 4.11 8.38
CA LEU A 79 0.91 3.08 8.54
C LEU A 79 0.50 2.02 9.56
N ALA A 80 -0.12 2.42 10.68
CA ALA A 80 -0.64 1.49 11.67
C ALA A 80 -1.75 0.62 11.07
N GLU A 81 -2.67 1.20 10.29
CA GLU A 81 -3.71 0.48 9.57
C GLU A 81 -3.13 -0.49 8.53
N ALA A 82 -2.19 -0.04 7.68
CA ALA A 82 -1.53 -0.89 6.67
C ALA A 82 -0.78 -2.07 7.32
N SER A 83 -0.11 -1.82 8.46
CA SER A 83 0.53 -2.88 9.25
C SER A 83 -0.48 -3.89 9.80
N ALA A 84 -1.66 -3.44 10.22
CA ALA A 84 -2.73 -4.34 10.67
C ALA A 84 -3.30 -5.17 9.50
N ARG A 85 -3.43 -4.57 8.31
CA ARG A 85 -3.83 -5.30 7.08
C ARG A 85 -2.82 -6.39 6.71
N LEU A 86 -1.51 -6.08 6.81
CA LEU A 86 -0.45 -7.08 6.59
C LEU A 86 -0.59 -8.26 7.56
N ARG A 87 -0.71 -8.00 8.88
CA ARG A 87 -0.92 -9.07 9.86
C ARG A 87 -2.14 -9.94 9.56
N ALA A 88 -3.23 -9.33 9.08
CA ALA A 88 -4.42 -10.06 8.66
C ALA A 88 -4.16 -10.93 7.42
N ALA A 89 -3.42 -10.43 6.43
CA ALA A 89 -3.03 -11.19 5.24
C ALA A 89 -2.12 -12.38 5.59
N GLU A 90 -1.14 -12.19 6.46
CA GLU A 90 -0.29 -13.26 6.99
C GLU A 90 -1.09 -14.33 7.75
N ALA A 91 -2.09 -13.91 8.54
CA ALA A 91 -2.97 -14.84 9.22
C ALA A 91 -3.81 -15.66 8.23
N ARG A 92 -4.33 -15.03 7.16
CA ARG A 92 -5.04 -15.74 6.07
C ARG A 92 -4.12 -16.73 5.34
N ALA A 93 -2.86 -16.36 5.07
CA ALA A 93 -1.88 -17.27 4.49
C ALA A 93 -1.63 -18.50 5.38
N ARG A 94 -1.57 -18.31 6.72
CA ARG A 94 -1.49 -19.44 7.66
C ARG A 94 -2.74 -20.31 7.64
N ILE A 95 -3.94 -19.71 7.50
CA ILE A 95 -5.20 -20.47 7.33
C ILE A 95 -5.14 -21.31 6.05
N SER A 96 -4.77 -20.75 4.91
CA SER A 96 -4.62 -21.51 3.66
C SER A 96 -3.61 -22.64 3.81
N LYS A 97 -2.47 -22.38 4.46
CA LYS A 97 -1.42 -23.38 4.74
C LYS A 97 -1.93 -24.47 5.68
N SER A 98 -2.85 -24.19 6.61
CA SER A 98 -3.34 -25.17 7.58
C SER A 98 -4.03 -26.37 6.92
N GLY A 99 -4.58 -26.20 5.71
CA GLY A 99 -5.14 -27.29 4.93
C GLY A 99 -4.12 -28.39 4.53
N LEU A 100 -2.81 -28.07 4.57
CA LEU A 100 -1.74 -29.05 4.32
C LEU A 100 -1.47 -29.97 5.52
N PHE A 101 -2.05 -29.70 6.67
CA PHE A 101 -1.83 -30.45 7.90
C PHE A 101 -3.09 -31.19 8.32
N PRO A 102 -2.95 -32.30 9.05
CA PRO A 102 -4.10 -32.98 9.61
C PRO A 102 -4.84 -32.09 10.62
N GLN A 103 -6.17 -32.27 10.67
CA GLN A 103 -7.04 -31.64 11.66
C GLN A 103 -7.37 -32.64 12.74
N ILE A 104 -7.30 -32.22 14.00
CA ILE A 104 -7.66 -33.03 15.16
C ILE A 104 -8.73 -32.26 15.93
N ASN A 105 -9.88 -32.92 16.13
CA ASN A 105 -11.02 -32.36 16.86
C ASN A 105 -11.39 -33.28 18.00
N ALA A 106 -11.66 -32.73 19.17
CA ALA A 106 -12.29 -33.44 20.29
C ALA A 106 -13.76 -33.04 20.40
N GLY A 107 -14.61 -34.01 20.59
CA GLY A 107 -16.04 -33.80 20.73
C GLY A 107 -16.60 -34.57 21.94
N LEU A 108 -17.61 -33.99 22.59
CA LEU A 108 -18.46 -34.62 23.58
C LEU A 108 -19.88 -34.39 23.10
N ASP A 109 -20.57 -35.48 22.83
CA ASP A 109 -21.94 -35.44 22.30
C ASP A 109 -22.89 -36.22 23.22
N SER A 110 -24.09 -35.68 23.37
CA SER A 110 -25.20 -36.36 24.03
C SER A 110 -26.41 -36.35 23.12
N SER A 111 -26.97 -37.48 22.87
CA SER A 111 -28.19 -37.62 22.07
C SER A 111 -29.24 -38.41 22.81
N TYR A 112 -30.48 -37.92 22.79
CA TYR A 112 -31.66 -38.65 23.24
C TYR A 112 -32.56 -38.87 22.02
N SER A 113 -32.96 -40.09 21.83
CA SER A 113 -33.87 -40.50 20.76
C SER A 113 -35.02 -41.27 21.33
N ASP A 114 -36.25 -40.86 21.01
CA ASP A 114 -37.48 -41.55 21.39
C ASP A 114 -38.30 -41.83 20.12
N SER A 115 -38.31 -43.07 19.69
CA SER A 115 -38.92 -43.53 18.44
C SER A 115 -40.00 -44.56 18.65
N PRO A 116 -41.17 -44.44 17.98
CA PRO A 116 -42.20 -45.49 18.04
C PRO A 116 -41.70 -46.77 17.40
N THR A 117 -41.93 -47.90 18.05
CA THR A 117 -41.54 -49.21 17.52
C THR A 117 -42.57 -49.79 16.54
N ALA A 118 -43.74 -49.11 16.37
CA ALA A 118 -44.76 -49.51 15.41
C ALA A 118 -44.21 -49.58 13.98
N GLY A 119 -44.32 -50.71 13.30
CA GLY A 119 -43.84 -50.97 11.96
C GLY A 119 -42.40 -51.50 11.85
N THR A 120 -41.69 -51.69 12.95
CA THR A 120 -40.39 -52.39 12.98
C THR A 120 -40.59 -53.89 13.33
N SER A 121 -39.62 -54.73 12.93
CA SER A 121 -39.61 -56.16 13.30
C SER A 121 -39.60 -56.35 14.82
N PHE A 122 -39.04 -55.43 15.58
CA PHE A 122 -39.02 -55.46 17.05
C PHE A 122 -40.37 -55.09 17.64
N GLY A 123 -41.12 -54.14 17.07
CA GLY A 123 -42.45 -53.74 17.50
C GLY A 123 -43.47 -54.81 17.25
N ALA A 124 -43.31 -55.69 16.25
CA ALA A 124 -44.18 -56.85 15.98
C ALA A 124 -44.07 -57.94 17.06
N VAL A 125 -42.89 -58.05 17.73
CA VAL A 125 -42.63 -59.03 18.81
C VAL A 125 -43.02 -58.45 20.20
N ALA A 126 -42.84 -57.16 20.40
CA ALA A 126 -42.95 -56.46 21.70
C ALA A 126 -44.33 -55.77 21.93
N GLY A 127 -45.30 -55.91 21.01
CA GLY A 127 -46.69 -55.41 21.21
C GLY A 127 -46.87 -53.90 21.08
N GLY A 128 -45.95 -53.22 20.41
CA GLY A 128 -45.97 -51.75 20.17
C GLY A 128 -45.60 -50.94 21.42
N GLY A 129 -44.51 -50.18 21.33
CA GLY A 129 -44.01 -49.38 22.41
C GLY A 129 -43.17 -48.18 21.83
N ARG A 130 -42.48 -47.51 22.68
CA ARG A 130 -41.48 -46.53 22.30
C ARG A 130 -40.09 -47.02 22.71
N LEU A 131 -39.13 -46.89 21.83
CA LEU A 131 -37.72 -47.14 22.11
C LEU A 131 -37.06 -45.83 22.46
N GLN A 132 -36.67 -45.71 23.71
CA GLN A 132 -35.88 -44.58 24.21
C GLN A 132 -34.43 -45.01 24.24
N ASN A 133 -33.59 -44.22 23.63
CA ASN A 133 -32.16 -44.44 23.62
C ASN A 133 -31.43 -43.16 23.99
N GLU A 134 -30.66 -43.24 25.05
CA GLU A 134 -29.70 -42.19 25.43
C GLU A 134 -28.32 -42.65 25.03
N THR A 135 -27.57 -41.76 24.40
CA THR A 135 -26.18 -42.05 24.00
C THR A 135 -25.33 -40.88 24.38
N TYR A 136 -24.30 -41.14 25.12
CA TYR A 136 -23.23 -40.21 25.46
C TYR A 136 -21.97 -40.70 24.76
N SER A 137 -21.28 -39.78 24.05
CA SER A 137 -20.05 -40.12 23.37
C SER A 137 -18.96 -39.10 23.59
N SER A 138 -17.75 -39.59 23.78
CA SER A 138 -16.54 -38.78 23.68
C SER A 138 -15.77 -39.21 22.46
N SER A 139 -15.20 -38.28 21.70
CA SER A 139 -14.47 -38.58 20.47
C SER A 139 -13.25 -37.71 20.30
N LEU A 140 -12.19 -38.29 19.78
CA LEU A 140 -11.05 -37.62 19.21
C LEU A 140 -10.95 -38.01 17.73
N ALA A 141 -11.23 -37.05 16.85
CA ALA A 141 -11.30 -37.27 15.41
C ALA A 141 -10.12 -36.64 14.72
N PHE A 142 -9.46 -37.38 13.85
CA PHE A 142 -8.39 -36.98 12.96
C PHE A 142 -8.91 -36.99 11.52
N SER A 143 -8.64 -35.95 10.76
CA SER A 143 -8.94 -35.89 9.33
C SER A 143 -7.77 -35.28 8.55
N TYR A 144 -7.47 -35.85 7.39
CA TYR A 144 -6.40 -35.38 6.52
C TYR A 144 -6.74 -35.63 5.05
N GLU A 145 -6.69 -34.58 4.20
CA GLU A 145 -6.78 -34.70 2.75
C GLU A 145 -5.37 -34.78 2.17
N LEU A 146 -5.06 -35.89 1.45
CA LEU A 146 -3.81 -36.03 0.75
C LEU A 146 -3.80 -35.18 -0.52
N ASP A 147 -2.89 -34.22 -0.58
CA ASP A 147 -2.77 -33.29 -1.71
C ASP A 147 -1.98 -33.91 -2.88
N ILE A 148 -2.60 -34.87 -3.57
CA ILE A 148 -1.99 -35.59 -4.70
C ILE A 148 -1.85 -34.64 -5.91
N TRP A 149 -2.87 -33.82 -6.15
CA TRP A 149 -2.98 -32.99 -7.35
C TRP A 149 -2.53 -31.55 -7.13
N GLY A 150 -2.03 -31.22 -5.95
CA GLY A 150 -1.51 -29.91 -5.62
C GLY A 150 -2.58 -28.84 -5.38
N LYS A 151 -3.83 -29.19 -5.11
CA LYS A 151 -4.91 -28.27 -4.78
C LYS A 151 -4.54 -27.42 -3.55
N LEU A 152 -4.29 -28.11 -2.42
CA LEU A 152 -4.00 -27.45 -1.13
C LEU A 152 -2.65 -26.71 -1.16
N ARG A 153 -1.65 -27.25 -1.87
CA ARG A 153 -0.37 -26.56 -2.07
C ARG A 153 -0.54 -25.30 -2.90
N ASN A 154 -1.37 -25.29 -3.91
CA ASN A 154 -1.64 -24.10 -4.70
C ASN A 154 -2.44 -23.08 -3.89
N ASP A 155 -3.46 -23.48 -3.12
CA ASP A 155 -4.18 -22.57 -2.21
C ASP A 155 -3.22 -21.93 -1.18
N ALA A 156 -2.31 -22.70 -0.61
CA ALA A 156 -1.28 -22.19 0.32
C ALA A 156 -0.29 -21.21 -0.35
N ARG A 157 0.11 -21.49 -1.61
CA ARG A 157 0.99 -20.61 -2.38
C ARG A 157 0.28 -19.31 -2.78
N ALA A 158 -0.99 -19.38 -3.17
CA ALA A 158 -1.81 -18.21 -3.44
C ALA A 158 -1.90 -17.30 -2.22
N GLY A 159 -2.29 -17.86 -1.06
CA GLY A 159 -2.36 -17.09 0.19
C GLY A 159 -1.00 -16.49 0.62
N ARG A 160 0.12 -17.19 0.34
CA ARG A 160 1.45 -16.63 0.58
C ARG A 160 1.75 -15.46 -0.36
N ALA A 161 1.44 -15.58 -1.64
CA ALA A 161 1.65 -14.50 -2.62
C ALA A 161 0.82 -13.26 -2.23
N ASP A 162 -0.42 -13.43 -1.77
CA ASP A 162 -1.26 -12.34 -1.26
C ASP A 162 -0.67 -11.66 -0.02
N ALA A 163 -0.06 -12.43 0.89
CA ALA A 163 0.62 -11.85 2.06
C ALA A 163 1.86 -11.04 1.64
N ILE A 164 2.63 -11.51 0.66
CA ILE A 164 3.78 -10.78 0.11
C ILE A 164 3.30 -9.50 -0.61
N ALA A 165 2.21 -9.56 -1.38
CA ALA A 165 1.60 -8.37 -1.98
C ALA A 165 1.20 -7.34 -0.92
N SER A 166 0.58 -7.78 0.19
CA SER A 166 0.22 -6.89 1.30
C SER A 166 1.44 -6.26 2.01
N ALA A 167 2.58 -6.95 2.04
CA ALA A 167 3.82 -6.37 2.55
C ALA A 167 4.34 -5.25 1.63
N ALA A 168 4.24 -5.44 0.32
CA ALA A 168 4.56 -4.39 -0.65
C ALA A 168 3.57 -3.21 -0.60
N ASP A 169 2.27 -3.48 -0.37
CA ASP A 169 1.27 -2.42 -0.14
C ASP A 169 1.63 -1.55 1.08
N LEU A 170 2.14 -2.15 2.15
CA LEU A 170 2.62 -1.39 3.31
C LEU A 170 3.77 -0.43 2.92
N GLN A 171 4.69 -0.87 2.05
CA GLN A 171 5.76 0.02 1.56
C GLN A 171 5.21 1.12 0.65
N ALA A 172 4.21 0.83 -0.17
CA ALA A 172 3.53 1.85 -0.97
C ALA A 172 2.86 2.92 -0.08
N VAL A 173 2.20 2.51 0.99
CA VAL A 173 1.61 3.44 1.99
C VAL A 173 2.72 4.24 2.68
N ARG A 174 3.84 3.61 3.07
CA ARG A 174 5.00 4.32 3.65
C ARG A 174 5.52 5.41 2.72
N LEU A 175 5.70 5.08 1.45
CA LEU A 175 6.13 6.06 0.43
C LEU A 175 5.12 7.19 0.24
N ALA A 176 3.83 6.87 0.25
CA ALA A 176 2.77 7.87 0.16
C ALA A 176 2.76 8.83 1.35
N VAL A 177 2.87 8.31 2.58
CA VAL A 177 2.93 9.12 3.81
C VAL A 177 4.15 10.04 3.81
N LEU A 178 5.33 9.53 3.42
CA LEU A 178 6.54 10.35 3.28
C LEU A 178 6.35 11.45 2.23
N ALA A 179 5.78 11.10 1.07
CA ALA A 179 5.56 12.06 -0.01
C ALA A 179 4.57 13.17 0.40
N GLU A 180 3.50 12.82 1.09
CA GLU A 180 2.49 13.77 1.57
C GLU A 180 3.06 14.69 2.67
N ALA A 181 3.85 14.13 3.60
CA ALA A 181 4.51 14.91 4.64
C ALA A 181 5.54 15.91 4.06
N ILE A 182 6.34 15.48 3.08
CA ILE A 182 7.29 16.34 2.36
C ILE A 182 6.54 17.44 1.59
N THR A 183 5.45 17.08 0.92
CA THR A 183 4.61 18.04 0.18
C THR A 183 4.05 19.09 1.13
N SER A 184 3.41 18.67 2.21
CA SER A 184 2.86 19.58 3.23
C SER A 184 3.93 20.47 3.85
N TYR A 185 5.13 19.93 4.09
CA TYR A 185 6.26 20.69 4.62
C TYR A 185 6.66 21.83 3.68
N PHE A 186 6.91 21.56 2.39
CA PHE A 186 7.31 22.59 1.43
C PHE A 186 6.17 23.56 1.13
N ASP A 187 4.92 23.13 1.16
CA ASP A 187 3.75 24.02 1.05
C ASP A 187 3.67 24.99 2.23
N ILE A 188 3.96 24.55 3.46
CA ILE A 188 4.04 25.40 4.65
C ILE A 188 5.19 26.41 4.52
N VAL A 189 6.36 25.97 4.06
CA VAL A 189 7.51 26.86 3.84
C VAL A 189 7.18 27.97 2.84
N ASP A 190 6.59 27.62 1.67
CA ASP A 190 6.15 28.60 0.68
C ASP A 190 5.05 29.52 1.25
N ALA A 191 4.03 28.96 1.92
CA ALA A 191 2.94 29.75 2.51
C ALA A 191 3.45 30.79 3.54
N ARG A 192 4.41 30.40 4.40
CA ARG A 192 5.04 31.32 5.36
C ARG A 192 5.84 32.43 4.65
N HIS A 193 6.57 32.08 3.59
CA HIS A 193 7.27 33.06 2.77
C HIS A 193 6.29 34.03 2.09
N GLN A 194 5.20 33.54 1.51
CA GLN A 194 4.15 34.33 0.91
C GLN A 194 3.46 35.28 1.91
N ILE A 195 3.24 34.84 3.16
CA ILE A 195 2.71 35.67 4.23
C ILE A 195 3.70 36.77 4.60
N ALA A 196 4.98 36.45 4.77
CA ALA A 196 6.02 37.41 5.08
C ALA A 196 6.16 38.45 3.97
N LEU A 197 6.11 38.04 2.70
CA LEU A 197 6.11 38.92 1.54
C LEU A 197 4.89 39.84 1.54
N THR A 198 3.70 39.29 1.76
CA THR A 198 2.44 40.04 1.82
C THR A 198 2.47 41.09 2.93
N THR A 199 3.00 40.74 4.11
CA THR A 199 3.16 41.68 5.24
C THR A 199 4.12 42.82 4.88
N ARG A 200 5.26 42.53 4.25
CA ARG A 200 6.16 43.59 3.74
C ARG A 200 5.48 44.54 2.74
N ILE A 201 4.64 43.97 1.85
CA ILE A 201 3.88 44.78 0.90
C ILE A 201 2.86 45.69 1.63
N ILE A 202 2.18 45.16 2.63
CA ILE A 202 1.22 45.94 3.48
C ILE A 202 1.95 47.10 4.14
N ASP A 203 3.12 46.88 4.73
CA ASP A 203 3.90 47.96 5.38
C ASP A 203 4.29 49.04 4.37
N VAL A 204 4.88 48.65 3.21
CA VAL A 204 5.27 49.62 2.15
C VAL A 204 4.07 50.40 1.62
N LEU A 205 2.92 49.74 1.40
CA LEU A 205 1.71 50.43 0.94
C LEU A 205 1.07 51.30 2.03
N GLY A 206 1.19 50.88 3.31
CA GLY A 206 0.76 51.67 4.46
C GLY A 206 1.48 53.02 4.55
N ASP A 207 2.82 53.00 4.47
CA ASP A 207 3.63 54.20 4.41
C ASP A 207 3.26 55.08 3.22
N ARG A 208 2.92 54.48 2.07
CA ARG A 208 2.49 55.22 0.89
C ARG A 208 1.12 55.88 1.06
N VAL A 209 0.18 55.21 1.73
CA VAL A 209 -1.13 55.80 2.07
C VAL A 209 -0.89 57.04 2.91
N GLU A 210 -0.07 56.99 3.98
CA GLU A 210 0.25 58.12 4.83
C GLU A 210 0.89 59.27 4.06
N GLN A 211 1.88 59.00 3.22
CA GLN A 211 2.52 60.01 2.38
C GLN A 211 1.53 60.64 1.40
N SER A 212 0.64 59.85 0.80
CA SER A 212 -0.38 60.34 -0.15
C SER A 212 -1.44 61.20 0.55
N GLU A 213 -1.84 60.85 1.76
CA GLU A 213 -2.74 61.68 2.58
C GLU A 213 -2.15 63.05 2.91
N ASN A 214 -0.86 63.06 3.31
CA ASN A 214 -0.11 64.27 3.56
C ASN A 214 0.09 65.17 2.30
N ARG A 215 0.28 64.55 1.12
CA ARG A 215 0.34 65.30 -0.15
C ARG A 215 -1.00 65.81 -0.60
N TYR A 216 -2.09 65.04 -0.42
CA TYR A 216 -3.45 65.45 -0.75
C TYR A 216 -3.89 66.63 0.10
N SER A 217 -3.62 66.60 1.40
CA SER A 217 -3.96 67.72 2.32
C SER A 217 -3.28 69.04 1.94
N ARG A 218 -2.13 68.94 1.25
CA ARG A 218 -1.39 70.09 0.71
C ARG A 218 -1.77 70.46 -0.73
N GLY A 219 -2.76 69.74 -1.32
CA GLY A 219 -3.18 70.00 -2.70
C GLY A 219 -2.21 69.56 -3.79
N LEU A 220 -1.25 68.67 -3.45
CA LEU A 220 -0.17 68.22 -4.35
C LEU A 220 -0.52 67.02 -5.19
N ILE A 221 -1.59 66.29 -4.84
CA ILE A 221 -2.12 65.14 -5.59
C ILE A 221 -3.65 65.22 -5.68
N THR A 222 -4.22 64.48 -6.64
CA THR A 222 -5.69 64.40 -6.83
C THR A 222 -6.33 63.44 -5.87
N SER A 223 -7.65 63.54 -5.63
CA SER A 223 -8.42 62.57 -4.87
C SER A 223 -8.42 61.20 -5.53
N PHE A 224 -8.34 61.13 -6.86
CA PHE A 224 -8.26 59.89 -7.61
C PHE A 224 -6.97 59.11 -7.24
N GLU A 225 -5.82 59.78 -7.24
CA GLU A 225 -4.53 59.16 -6.84
C GLU A 225 -4.57 58.65 -5.40
N LEU A 226 -5.15 59.40 -4.46
CA LEU A 226 -5.29 58.98 -3.08
C LEU A 226 -6.20 57.75 -2.94
N TYR A 227 -7.33 57.71 -3.63
CA TYR A 227 -8.24 56.56 -3.59
C TYR A 227 -7.61 55.32 -4.23
N GLN A 228 -6.82 55.46 -5.28
CA GLN A 228 -6.10 54.37 -5.90
C GLN A 228 -5.10 53.73 -4.93
N VAL A 229 -4.28 54.53 -4.26
CA VAL A 229 -3.33 54.02 -3.25
C VAL A 229 -4.03 53.28 -2.12
N ARG A 230 -5.13 53.87 -1.59
CA ARG A 230 -5.93 53.22 -0.55
C ARG A 230 -6.57 51.93 -1.02
N GLN A 231 -7.05 51.86 -2.25
CA GLN A 231 -7.64 50.67 -2.83
C GLN A 231 -6.58 49.56 -2.92
N ASP A 232 -5.39 49.86 -3.40
CA ASP A 232 -4.29 48.90 -3.49
C ASP A 232 -3.89 48.34 -2.11
N PHE A 233 -3.72 49.25 -1.13
CA PHE A 233 -3.45 48.87 0.24
C PHE A 233 -4.51 47.91 0.80
N ARG A 234 -5.80 48.25 0.64
CA ARG A 234 -6.91 47.44 1.13
C ARG A 234 -7.01 46.08 0.42
N ASN A 235 -6.69 46.04 -0.89
CA ASN A 235 -6.68 44.79 -1.66
C ASN A 235 -5.64 43.82 -1.13
N VAL A 236 -4.40 44.27 -0.91
CA VAL A 236 -3.33 43.43 -0.35
C VAL A 236 -3.65 43.05 1.10
N GLN A 237 -4.12 43.97 1.92
CA GLN A 237 -4.53 43.71 3.30
C GLN A 237 -5.63 42.64 3.38
N ALA A 238 -6.56 42.60 2.44
CA ALA A 238 -7.62 41.59 2.38
C ALA A 238 -7.12 40.20 1.98
N SER A 239 -5.97 40.09 1.30
CA SER A 239 -5.37 38.80 0.92
C SER A 239 -4.66 38.07 2.08
N LEU A 240 -4.24 38.82 3.11
CA LEU A 240 -3.47 38.24 4.23
C LEU A 240 -4.25 37.17 5.03
N PRO A 241 -5.51 37.44 5.49
CA PRO A 241 -6.26 36.43 6.22
C PRO A 241 -6.55 35.16 5.43
N GLN A 242 -6.67 35.26 4.09
CA GLN A 242 -6.84 34.10 3.22
C GLN A 242 -5.59 33.22 3.21
N ARG A 243 -4.39 33.83 3.13
CA ARG A 243 -3.11 33.11 3.18
C ARG A 243 -2.87 32.46 4.55
N GLU A 244 -3.18 33.16 5.64
CA GLU A 244 -3.09 32.63 7.01
C GLU A 244 -4.03 31.43 7.20
N SER A 245 -5.26 31.51 6.69
CA SER A 245 -6.22 30.41 6.72
C SER A 245 -5.72 29.19 5.94
N GLN A 246 -5.09 29.40 4.77
CA GLN A 246 -4.50 28.33 3.96
C GLN A 246 -3.31 27.66 4.69
N LEU A 247 -2.46 28.48 5.31
CA LEU A 247 -1.35 27.96 6.14
C LEU A 247 -1.88 27.09 7.27
N ALA A 248 -2.86 27.58 8.04
CA ALA A 248 -3.44 26.82 9.13
C ALA A 248 -4.07 25.48 8.68
N ALA A 249 -4.69 25.47 7.48
CA ALA A 249 -5.25 24.25 6.91
C ALA A 249 -4.13 23.23 6.57
N THR A 250 -3.04 23.68 5.94
CA THR A 250 -1.91 22.81 5.59
C THR A 250 -1.16 22.29 6.83
N GLU A 251 -0.99 23.16 7.84
CA GLU A 251 -0.44 22.77 9.14
C GLU A 251 -1.31 21.72 9.83
N GLY A 252 -2.65 21.87 9.74
CA GLY A 252 -3.59 20.87 10.23
C GLY A 252 -3.46 19.51 9.54
N GLN A 253 -3.27 19.51 8.22
CA GLN A 253 -3.03 18.28 7.45
C GLN A 253 -1.71 17.60 7.88
N LEU A 254 -0.63 18.36 7.98
CA LEU A 254 0.65 17.83 8.44
C LEU A 254 0.57 17.29 9.87
N ALA A 255 -0.16 17.96 10.77
CA ALA A 255 -0.35 17.49 12.14
C ALA A 255 -1.00 16.09 12.17
N VAL A 256 -2.02 15.85 11.33
CA VAL A 256 -2.65 14.52 11.20
C VAL A 256 -1.65 13.47 10.71
N LEU A 257 -0.82 13.82 9.72
CA LEU A 257 0.20 12.90 9.17
C LEU A 257 1.24 12.49 10.22
N VAL A 258 1.64 13.41 11.10
CA VAL A 258 2.58 13.10 12.21
C VAL A 258 1.89 12.60 13.47
N GLY A 259 0.57 12.35 13.44
CA GLY A 259 -0.19 11.82 14.56
C GLY A 259 -0.31 12.78 15.75
N ARG A 260 -0.40 14.10 15.48
CA ARG A 260 -0.54 15.17 16.49
C ARG A 260 -1.82 15.97 16.28
N TYR A 261 -2.19 16.74 17.30
CA TYR A 261 -3.14 17.83 17.15
C TYR A 261 -2.44 19.08 16.56
N ALA A 262 -3.18 19.93 15.85
CA ALA A 262 -2.64 21.08 15.11
C ALA A 262 -2.12 22.25 15.99
N ASN A 263 -1.80 22.00 17.24
CA ASN A 263 -1.27 22.99 18.19
C ASN A 263 0.28 22.95 18.14
N ASN A 264 0.92 24.11 18.16
CA ASN A 264 2.40 24.25 18.21
C ASN A 264 3.15 23.70 16.97
N MET A 265 2.59 23.89 15.77
CA MET A 265 3.29 23.51 14.54
C MET A 265 4.56 24.35 14.29
N ASP A 266 4.61 25.60 14.82
CA ASP A 266 5.80 26.44 14.77
C ASP A 266 7.01 25.82 15.50
N GLU A 267 6.77 25.11 16.59
CA GLU A 267 7.81 24.41 17.33
C GLU A 267 8.37 23.21 16.54
N LEU A 268 7.52 22.57 15.73
CA LEU A 268 7.89 21.40 14.92
C LEU A 268 8.64 21.79 13.65
N ILE A 269 8.17 22.84 12.93
CA ILE A 269 8.67 23.23 11.62
C ILE A 269 9.79 24.28 11.73
N GLY A 270 9.92 24.96 12.90
CA GLY A 270 10.89 26.04 13.10
C GLY A 270 10.54 27.32 12.33
N GLY A 271 11.39 28.35 12.50
CA GLY A 271 11.24 29.61 11.76
C GLY A 271 11.96 29.56 10.42
N SER A 272 11.60 30.48 9.55
CA SER A 272 12.16 30.79 8.22
C SER A 272 13.09 29.73 7.62
N LEU A 273 12.56 28.93 6.74
CA LEU A 273 13.29 27.90 6.02
C LEU A 273 13.38 28.32 4.55
N THR A 274 14.59 28.53 4.08
CA THR A 274 14.84 28.64 2.64
C THR A 274 15.26 27.25 2.17
N PRO A 275 14.47 26.58 1.32
CA PRO A 275 14.83 25.25 0.85
C PRO A 275 16.17 25.34 0.10
N LYS A 276 17.08 24.41 0.40
CA LYS A 276 18.25 24.21 -0.46
C LYS A 276 17.78 23.58 -1.77
N LEU A 277 18.13 24.21 -2.89
CA LEU A 277 17.73 23.79 -4.24
C LEU A 277 18.88 23.23 -5.06
N ASP A 278 20.08 23.12 -4.45
CA ASP A 278 21.26 22.55 -5.11
C ASP A 278 21.26 21.03 -4.97
N PHE A 279 20.25 20.41 -5.56
CA PHE A 279 20.14 18.97 -5.60
C PHE A 279 21.08 18.38 -6.64
N ALA A 280 21.68 17.23 -6.32
CA ALA A 280 22.43 16.44 -7.29
C ALA A 280 21.57 16.13 -8.53
N PRO A 281 22.15 16.17 -9.75
CA PRO A 281 21.45 15.80 -10.96
C PRO A 281 20.83 14.39 -10.86
N VAL A 282 19.71 14.17 -11.54
CA VAL A 282 19.15 12.82 -11.68
C VAL A 282 20.07 12.02 -12.59
N PRO A 283 20.53 10.81 -12.18
CA PRO A 283 21.40 9.99 -13.02
C PRO A 283 20.74 9.66 -14.36
N SER A 284 21.50 9.81 -15.45
CA SER A 284 21.07 9.33 -16.77
C SER A 284 21.19 7.82 -16.89
N GLY A 285 20.37 7.22 -17.73
CA GLY A 285 20.47 5.79 -18.03
C GLY A 285 20.06 4.88 -16.87
N LEU A 286 19.12 5.34 -16.00
CA LEU A 286 18.57 4.52 -14.95
C LEU A 286 18.02 3.22 -15.53
N PRO A 287 18.40 2.04 -15.01
CA PRO A 287 17.92 0.77 -15.52
C PRO A 287 16.40 0.63 -15.35
N ILE A 288 15.75 0.09 -16.37
CA ILE A 288 14.29 -0.17 -16.30
C ILE A 288 13.94 -1.22 -15.25
N ASP A 289 14.91 -2.05 -14.84
CA ASP A 289 14.76 -3.03 -13.77
C ASP A 289 14.39 -2.40 -12.43
N LEU A 290 14.64 -1.09 -12.25
CA LEU A 290 14.18 -0.35 -11.07
C LEU A 290 12.65 -0.33 -10.96
N LEU A 291 11.92 -0.42 -12.09
CA LEU A 291 10.46 -0.52 -12.05
C LEU A 291 9.98 -1.79 -11.32
N ALA A 292 10.72 -2.88 -11.44
CA ALA A 292 10.39 -4.12 -10.75
C ALA A 292 10.56 -4.00 -9.21
N GLN A 293 11.34 -3.00 -8.75
CA GLN A 293 11.54 -2.71 -7.33
C GLN A 293 10.46 -1.79 -6.76
N ARG A 294 9.62 -1.18 -7.59
CA ARG A 294 8.50 -0.36 -7.11
C ARG A 294 7.50 -1.20 -6.31
N PRO A 295 7.03 -0.69 -5.15
CA PRO A 295 6.08 -1.42 -4.29
C PRO A 295 4.81 -1.85 -5.00
N ASP A 296 4.23 -0.95 -5.79
CA ASP A 296 3.00 -1.18 -6.53
C ASP A 296 3.16 -2.23 -7.64
N VAL A 297 4.23 -2.15 -8.42
CA VAL A 297 4.55 -3.13 -9.49
C VAL A 297 4.80 -4.51 -8.88
N PHE A 298 5.58 -4.56 -7.79
CA PHE A 298 5.88 -5.80 -7.10
C PHE A 298 4.61 -6.43 -6.47
N ALA A 299 3.75 -5.62 -5.84
CA ALA A 299 2.48 -6.08 -5.28
C ALA A 299 1.58 -6.71 -6.34
N GLU A 300 1.41 -6.03 -7.48
CA GLU A 300 0.61 -6.56 -8.59
C GLU A 300 1.22 -7.83 -9.21
N GLY A 301 2.55 -7.93 -9.28
CA GLY A 301 3.23 -9.16 -9.67
C GLY A 301 2.92 -10.33 -8.72
N GLN A 302 2.90 -10.10 -7.41
CA GLN A 302 2.53 -11.11 -6.43
C GLN A 302 1.04 -11.49 -6.49
N ARG A 303 0.14 -10.54 -6.77
CA ARG A 303 -1.29 -10.81 -7.02
C ARG A 303 -1.50 -11.64 -8.27
N LEU A 304 -0.71 -11.40 -9.32
CA LEU A 304 -0.72 -12.24 -10.53
C LEU A 304 -0.29 -13.67 -10.21
N GLU A 305 0.76 -13.86 -9.39
CA GLU A 305 1.17 -15.19 -8.92
C GLU A 305 0.07 -15.86 -8.07
N SER A 306 -0.62 -15.10 -7.20
CA SER A 306 -1.76 -15.60 -6.42
C SER A 306 -2.87 -16.11 -7.36
N ALA A 307 -3.29 -15.31 -8.33
CA ALA A 307 -4.31 -15.70 -9.30
C ALA A 307 -3.90 -16.95 -10.10
N ARG A 308 -2.62 -17.06 -10.50
CA ARG A 308 -2.06 -18.23 -11.18
C ARG A 308 -2.18 -19.50 -10.33
N TYR A 309 -1.85 -19.42 -9.05
CA TYR A 309 -1.98 -20.56 -8.14
C TYR A 309 -3.44 -20.91 -7.86
N ASN A 310 -4.32 -19.91 -7.72
CA ASN A 310 -5.75 -20.12 -7.58
C ASN A 310 -6.33 -20.89 -8.78
N LEU A 311 -5.95 -20.51 -10.01
CA LEU A 311 -6.34 -21.26 -11.20
C LEU A 311 -5.84 -22.71 -11.16
N GLY A 312 -4.61 -22.94 -10.69
CA GLY A 312 -4.07 -24.28 -10.47
C GLY A 312 -4.88 -25.09 -9.47
N ALA A 313 -5.29 -24.48 -8.37
CA ALA A 313 -6.13 -25.12 -7.36
C ALA A 313 -7.52 -25.49 -7.92
N ARG A 314 -8.18 -24.59 -8.68
CA ARG A 314 -9.46 -24.87 -9.34
C ARG A 314 -9.35 -25.99 -10.39
N ARG A 315 -8.27 -26.02 -11.16
CA ARG A 315 -8.02 -27.13 -12.10
C ARG A 315 -7.84 -28.48 -11.40
N ALA A 316 -7.31 -28.49 -10.18
CA ALA A 316 -7.14 -29.71 -9.38
C ALA A 316 -8.49 -30.28 -8.89
N GLU A 317 -9.55 -29.49 -8.76
CA GLU A 317 -10.88 -29.92 -8.32
C GLU A 317 -11.54 -30.93 -9.27
N ARG A 318 -11.05 -31.11 -10.50
CA ARG A 318 -11.53 -32.14 -11.45
C ARG A 318 -11.16 -33.56 -11.04
N PHE A 319 -10.11 -33.70 -10.26
CA PHE A 319 -9.53 -34.99 -9.94
C PHE A 319 -10.08 -35.56 -8.62
N PRO A 320 -10.00 -36.89 -8.43
CA PRO A 320 -10.45 -37.49 -7.19
C PRO A 320 -9.66 -37.00 -5.98
N SER A 321 -10.34 -36.67 -4.88
CA SER A 321 -9.72 -36.39 -3.60
C SER A 321 -9.58 -37.64 -2.75
N LEU A 322 -8.44 -37.81 -2.08
CA LEU A 322 -8.16 -38.90 -1.14
C LEU A 322 -8.11 -38.36 0.28
N SER A 323 -9.05 -38.77 1.11
CA SER A 323 -9.12 -38.39 2.52
C SER A 323 -8.80 -39.57 3.43
N LEU A 324 -8.06 -39.30 4.49
CA LEU A 324 -7.83 -40.21 5.61
C LEU A 324 -8.59 -39.71 6.82
N SER A 325 -9.26 -40.60 7.53
CA SER A 325 -9.92 -40.30 8.79
C SER A 325 -9.59 -41.38 9.84
N ALA A 326 -9.44 -40.93 11.07
CA ALA A 326 -9.36 -41.81 12.22
C ALA A 326 -10.14 -41.18 13.35
N SER A 327 -10.90 -41.97 14.08
CA SER A 327 -11.53 -41.50 15.32
C SER A 327 -11.40 -42.56 16.40
N THR A 328 -11.14 -42.10 17.60
CA THR A 328 -11.17 -42.93 18.81
C THR A 328 -11.94 -42.19 19.88
N GLY A 329 -12.57 -42.94 20.78
CA GLY A 329 -13.36 -42.38 21.85
C GLY A 329 -14.09 -43.44 22.64
N SER A 330 -15.09 -43.03 23.41
CA SER A 330 -16.00 -43.96 24.09
C SER A 330 -17.45 -43.63 23.77
N GLN A 331 -18.31 -44.63 23.84
CA GLN A 331 -19.75 -44.48 23.66
C GLN A 331 -20.50 -45.31 24.72
N ALA A 332 -21.34 -44.64 25.51
CA ALA A 332 -22.04 -45.26 26.62
C ALA A 332 -23.54 -44.84 26.70
N GLY A 333 -24.34 -45.61 27.34
CA GLY A 333 -25.77 -45.31 27.60
C GLY A 333 -26.01 -44.46 28.85
N ALA A 334 -24.96 -44.19 29.66
CA ALA A 334 -25.06 -43.31 30.81
C ALA A 334 -23.89 -42.32 30.80
N ALA A 335 -24.13 -41.10 31.29
CA ALA A 335 -23.13 -40.04 31.30
C ALA A 335 -21.90 -40.36 32.19
N SER A 336 -22.06 -41.15 33.25
CA SER A 336 -21.00 -41.62 34.11
C SER A 336 -19.96 -42.48 33.38
N ASP A 337 -20.43 -43.27 32.41
CA ASP A 337 -19.65 -44.32 31.79
C ASP A 337 -18.91 -43.85 30.54
N VAL A 338 -19.19 -42.61 30.08
CA VAL A 338 -18.54 -42.02 28.88
C VAL A 338 -17.03 -41.81 29.06
N PHE A 339 -16.57 -41.68 30.30
CA PHE A 339 -15.15 -41.55 30.64
C PHE A 339 -14.46 -42.88 30.96
N ASP A 340 -15.24 -43.98 31.01
CA ASP A 340 -14.65 -45.32 31.10
C ASP A 340 -14.17 -45.80 29.73
N ILE A 341 -13.04 -45.22 29.31
CA ILE A 341 -12.45 -45.40 27.99
C ILE A 341 -11.88 -46.82 27.77
N PHE A 342 -11.69 -47.61 28.83
CA PHE A 342 -11.17 -48.99 28.70
C PHE A 342 -12.24 -50.01 28.37
N ASP A 343 -13.46 -49.80 28.85
CA ASP A 343 -14.56 -50.77 28.63
C ASP A 343 -15.45 -50.37 27.43
N ASN A 344 -15.53 -49.05 27.11
CA ASN A 344 -16.46 -48.50 26.09
C ASN A 344 -15.73 -47.88 24.88
N TRP A 345 -14.47 -48.24 24.61
CA TRP A 345 -13.71 -47.62 23.55
C TRP A 345 -14.17 -48.04 22.15
N VAL A 346 -14.10 -47.08 21.24
CA VAL A 346 -14.40 -47.25 19.83
C VAL A 346 -13.23 -46.71 19.00
N LEU A 347 -12.79 -47.47 18.00
CA LEU A 347 -11.79 -47.02 17.03
C LEU A 347 -12.32 -47.17 15.61
N ASN A 348 -12.36 -46.09 14.88
CA ASN A 348 -12.68 -46.09 13.45
C ASN A 348 -11.50 -45.60 12.65
N LEU A 349 -11.13 -46.34 11.61
CA LEU A 349 -10.13 -45.95 10.63
C LEU A 349 -10.79 -45.97 9.26
N GLY A 350 -10.62 -44.91 8.48
CA GLY A 350 -11.19 -44.75 7.16
C GLY A 350 -10.24 -44.16 6.16
N ALA A 351 -10.31 -44.61 4.92
CA ALA A 351 -9.73 -43.96 3.76
C ALA A 351 -10.82 -43.83 2.69
N GLY A 352 -11.05 -42.64 2.20
CA GLY A 352 -12.13 -42.34 1.24
C GLY A 352 -11.54 -41.75 -0.04
N LEU A 353 -11.85 -42.32 -1.20
CA LEU A 353 -11.55 -41.72 -2.52
C LEU A 353 -12.89 -41.23 -3.11
N THR A 354 -12.98 -39.90 -3.30
CA THR A 354 -14.17 -39.26 -3.85
C THR A 354 -13.83 -38.61 -5.19
N ALA A 355 -14.54 -39.03 -6.26
CA ALA A 355 -14.38 -38.43 -7.60
C ALA A 355 -15.68 -37.70 -8.00
N PRO A 356 -15.61 -36.44 -8.41
CA PRO A 356 -16.77 -35.71 -8.93
C PRO A 356 -17.10 -36.18 -10.37
N LEU A 357 -18.18 -36.99 -10.53
CA LEU A 357 -18.60 -37.50 -11.84
C LEU A 357 -19.52 -36.48 -12.57
N PHE A 358 -20.46 -35.90 -11.83
CA PHE A 358 -21.43 -34.94 -12.39
C PHE A 358 -21.79 -33.89 -11.32
N GLN A 359 -21.57 -32.62 -11.63
CA GLN A 359 -21.89 -31.48 -10.74
C GLN A 359 -22.57 -30.33 -11.49
N GLY A 360 -23.36 -30.63 -12.51
CA GLY A 360 -24.09 -29.61 -13.29
C GLY A 360 -23.22 -28.50 -13.87
N GLY A 361 -21.96 -28.79 -14.25
CA GLY A 361 -21.03 -27.80 -14.82
C GLY A 361 -20.29 -26.94 -13.78
N ARG A 362 -20.54 -27.06 -12.47
CA ARG A 362 -19.96 -26.19 -11.41
C ARG A 362 -18.43 -26.15 -11.44
N ILE A 363 -17.77 -27.31 -11.56
CA ILE A 363 -16.29 -27.36 -11.58
C ILE A 363 -15.75 -26.63 -12.79
N GLN A 364 -16.34 -26.85 -13.97
CA GLN A 364 -15.89 -26.20 -15.19
C GLN A 364 -16.09 -24.68 -15.11
N ALA A 365 -17.23 -24.21 -14.60
CA ALA A 365 -17.51 -22.81 -14.39
C ALA A 365 -16.52 -22.16 -13.39
N ASN A 366 -16.18 -22.84 -12.28
CA ASN A 366 -15.17 -22.36 -11.32
C ASN A 366 -13.79 -22.17 -11.97
N ILE A 367 -13.42 -23.06 -12.92
CA ILE A 367 -12.16 -22.94 -13.64
C ILE A 367 -12.20 -21.77 -14.61
N GLU A 368 -13.32 -21.57 -15.31
CA GLU A 368 -13.51 -20.43 -16.22
C GLU A 368 -13.46 -19.10 -15.48
N VAL A 369 -14.06 -19.02 -14.27
CA VAL A 369 -13.95 -17.84 -13.40
C VAL A 369 -12.49 -17.58 -13.05
N ALA A 370 -11.77 -18.58 -12.55
CA ALA A 370 -10.37 -18.41 -12.15
C ALA A 370 -9.43 -18.09 -13.35
N ASP A 371 -9.72 -18.61 -14.55
CA ASP A 371 -8.99 -18.29 -15.78
C ASP A 371 -9.23 -16.83 -16.20
N ALA A 372 -10.48 -16.36 -16.11
CA ALA A 372 -10.82 -14.96 -16.37
C ALA A 372 -10.20 -14.02 -15.34
N GLU A 373 -10.17 -14.37 -14.05
CA GLU A 373 -9.51 -13.60 -12.99
C GLU A 373 -7.99 -13.52 -13.20
N TYR A 374 -7.36 -14.62 -13.63
CA TYR A 374 -5.95 -14.65 -14.01
C TYR A 374 -5.65 -13.76 -15.21
N ALA A 375 -6.48 -13.81 -16.27
CA ALA A 375 -6.36 -12.92 -17.42
C ALA A 375 -6.57 -11.44 -17.04
N GLN A 376 -7.54 -11.15 -16.17
CA GLN A 376 -7.76 -9.82 -15.60
C GLN A 376 -6.52 -9.32 -14.87
N GLN A 377 -5.95 -10.14 -13.98
CA GLN A 377 -4.77 -9.74 -13.19
C GLN A 377 -3.53 -9.56 -14.07
N THR A 378 -3.40 -10.34 -15.15
CA THR A 378 -2.35 -10.12 -16.16
C THR A 378 -2.47 -8.74 -16.81
N ALA A 379 -3.68 -8.31 -17.15
CA ALA A 379 -3.91 -6.98 -17.74
C ALA A 379 -3.68 -5.85 -16.71
N VAL A 380 -4.03 -6.06 -15.43
CA VAL A 380 -3.76 -5.11 -14.35
C VAL A 380 -2.26 -4.93 -14.16
N TYR A 381 -1.51 -6.01 -14.03
CA TYR A 381 -0.05 -5.97 -13.91
C TYR A 381 0.60 -5.23 -15.08
N ALA A 382 0.20 -5.57 -16.32
CA ALA A 382 0.67 -4.93 -17.52
C ALA A 382 0.45 -3.41 -17.50
N ARG A 383 -0.75 -2.98 -17.14
CA ARG A 383 -1.10 -1.56 -17.03
C ARG A 383 -0.26 -0.87 -15.96
N THR A 384 -0.06 -1.49 -14.79
CA THR A 384 0.75 -0.92 -13.69
C THR A 384 2.19 -0.69 -14.14
N VAL A 385 2.80 -1.64 -14.87
CA VAL A 385 4.15 -1.48 -15.41
C VAL A 385 4.23 -0.32 -16.41
N LEU A 386 3.27 -0.19 -17.33
CA LEU A 386 3.23 0.91 -18.30
C LEU A 386 3.04 2.26 -17.62
N THR A 387 2.16 2.33 -16.60
CA THR A 387 1.95 3.54 -15.82
C THR A 387 3.21 3.92 -15.05
N ALA A 388 3.88 2.95 -14.43
CA ALA A 388 5.14 3.18 -13.73
C ALA A 388 6.23 3.75 -14.65
N TYR A 389 6.36 3.23 -15.87
CA TYR A 389 7.28 3.77 -16.88
C TYR A 389 6.95 5.23 -17.22
N GLN A 390 5.68 5.51 -17.52
CA GLN A 390 5.22 6.86 -17.84
C GLN A 390 5.45 7.84 -16.68
N GLU A 391 5.19 7.43 -15.44
CA GLU A 391 5.42 8.25 -14.26
C GLU A 391 6.90 8.63 -14.08
N VAL A 392 7.82 7.68 -14.26
CA VAL A 392 9.27 7.97 -14.16
C VAL A 392 9.69 8.98 -15.23
N THR A 393 9.31 8.74 -16.49
CA THR A 393 9.66 9.63 -17.60
C THR A 393 9.14 11.05 -17.34
N THR A 394 7.85 11.18 -17.01
CA THR A 394 7.24 12.48 -16.72
C THR A 394 7.84 13.17 -15.50
N ALA A 395 8.20 12.41 -14.46
CA ALA A 395 8.81 12.98 -13.25
C ALA A 395 10.21 13.56 -13.53
N ILE A 396 11.02 12.88 -14.33
CA ILE A 396 12.35 13.36 -14.71
C ILE A 396 12.24 14.65 -15.57
N GLU A 397 11.39 14.63 -16.59
CA GLU A 397 11.14 15.79 -17.46
C GLU A 397 10.66 17.00 -16.63
N ARG A 398 9.65 16.79 -15.78
CA ARG A 398 9.12 17.84 -14.91
C ARG A 398 10.18 18.43 -13.99
N TYR A 399 11.07 17.62 -13.44
CA TYR A 399 12.14 18.09 -12.58
C TYR A 399 13.10 19.04 -13.31
N GLU A 400 13.51 18.70 -14.55
CA GLU A 400 14.37 19.56 -15.35
C GLU A 400 13.67 20.85 -15.79
N GLU A 401 12.38 20.78 -16.16
CA GLU A 401 11.59 21.96 -16.53
C GLU A 401 11.41 22.93 -15.35
N GLU A 402 11.09 22.42 -14.14
CA GLU A 402 10.92 23.28 -12.95
C GLU A 402 12.26 23.92 -12.53
N ARG A 403 13.38 23.20 -12.66
CA ARG A 403 14.72 23.78 -12.43
C ARG A 403 15.02 24.90 -13.43
N GLN A 404 14.68 24.73 -14.68
CA GLN A 404 14.87 25.74 -15.70
C GLN A 404 13.98 26.97 -15.44
N ARG A 405 12.72 26.75 -15.11
CA ARG A 405 11.76 27.79 -14.73
C ARG A 405 12.27 28.61 -13.53
N TYR A 406 12.76 27.95 -12.49
CA TYR A 406 13.33 28.61 -11.32
C TYR A 406 14.51 29.52 -11.69
N ARG A 407 15.43 29.05 -12.54
CA ARG A 407 16.60 29.85 -13.01
C ARG A 407 16.13 31.10 -13.77
N PHE A 408 15.12 30.99 -14.61
CA PHE A 408 14.60 32.18 -15.32
C PHE A 408 13.94 33.18 -14.39
N LEU A 409 13.13 32.71 -13.43
CA LEU A 409 12.50 33.57 -12.44
C LEU A 409 13.54 34.25 -11.51
N PHE A 410 14.61 33.53 -11.18
CA PHE A 410 15.71 34.13 -10.41
C PHE A 410 16.36 35.30 -11.16
N SER A 411 16.69 35.11 -12.43
CA SER A 411 17.21 36.22 -13.27
C SER A 411 16.22 37.35 -13.47
N GLN A 412 14.91 37.00 -13.59
CA GLN A 412 13.83 37.99 -13.73
C GLN A 412 13.69 38.85 -12.45
N LEU A 413 13.94 38.27 -11.27
CA LEU A 413 13.90 39.05 -10.02
C LEU A 413 14.93 40.12 -9.98
N ASP A 414 16.17 39.86 -10.39
CA ASP A 414 17.26 40.88 -10.46
C ASP A 414 16.84 42.07 -11.33
N GLU A 415 16.23 41.82 -12.49
CA GLU A 415 15.72 42.85 -13.38
C GLU A 415 14.53 43.64 -12.81
N ALA A 416 13.60 42.93 -12.15
CA ALA A 416 12.43 43.55 -11.51
C ALA A 416 12.85 44.44 -10.33
N GLU A 417 13.82 44.02 -9.51
CA GLU A 417 14.37 44.81 -8.41
C GLU A 417 15.07 46.05 -8.91
N ALA A 418 15.88 45.94 -9.97
CA ALA A 418 16.56 47.08 -10.60
C ALA A 418 15.56 48.11 -11.15
N ALA A 419 14.46 47.61 -11.79
CA ALA A 419 13.39 48.46 -12.32
C ALA A 419 12.63 49.20 -11.20
N ALA A 420 12.23 48.48 -10.16
CA ALA A 420 11.51 49.04 -9.00
C ALA A 420 12.41 50.06 -8.27
N GLY A 421 13.68 49.77 -8.07
CA GLY A 421 14.66 50.70 -7.49
C GLY A 421 14.86 51.95 -8.32
N LEU A 422 14.89 51.85 -9.66
CA LEU A 422 14.96 52.99 -10.55
C LEU A 422 13.71 53.88 -10.45
N GLN A 423 12.53 53.27 -10.54
CA GLN A 423 11.27 54.02 -10.46
C GLN A 423 11.05 54.65 -9.08
N SER A 424 11.46 54.00 -8.01
CA SER A 424 11.45 54.55 -6.66
C SER A 424 12.28 55.84 -6.56
N ARG A 425 13.53 55.84 -7.10
CA ARG A 425 14.38 57.02 -7.13
C ARG A 425 13.82 58.14 -8.00
N ARG A 426 13.26 57.81 -9.16
CA ARG A 426 12.63 58.81 -10.05
C ARG A 426 11.41 59.47 -9.37
N PHE A 427 10.56 58.71 -8.71
CA PHE A 427 9.42 59.22 -7.97
C PHE A 427 9.89 60.08 -6.78
N ALA A 428 10.88 59.64 -6.01
CA ALA A 428 11.42 60.39 -4.87
C ALA A 428 12.00 61.78 -5.31
N ASN A 429 12.62 61.86 -6.49
CA ASN A 429 13.18 63.06 -7.05
C ASN A 429 12.13 63.92 -7.82
N GLY A 430 10.87 63.53 -7.84
CA GLY A 430 9.77 64.28 -8.49
C GLY A 430 9.77 64.24 -10.03
N VAL A 431 10.55 63.35 -10.65
CA VAL A 431 10.66 63.20 -12.12
C VAL A 431 9.93 61.92 -12.64
N GLY A 432 9.30 61.13 -11.76
CA GLY A 432 8.55 59.95 -12.08
C GLY A 432 7.10 59.99 -11.59
N SER A 433 6.22 59.25 -12.27
CA SER A 433 4.85 59.04 -11.83
C SER A 433 4.77 58.04 -10.68
N TYR A 434 3.83 58.23 -9.75
CA TYR A 434 3.51 57.24 -8.73
C TYR A 434 3.03 55.93 -9.35
N VAL A 435 2.26 55.99 -10.43
CA VAL A 435 1.72 54.82 -11.14
C VAL A 435 2.87 53.95 -11.66
N ASP A 436 3.88 54.56 -12.34
CA ASP A 436 5.03 53.84 -12.84
C ASP A 436 5.83 53.13 -11.73
N TYR A 437 5.98 53.82 -10.58
CA TYR A 437 6.64 53.19 -9.41
C TYR A 437 5.84 52.03 -8.85
N LEU A 438 4.50 52.17 -8.71
CA LEU A 438 3.62 51.15 -8.18
C LEU A 438 3.60 49.93 -9.10
N ASP A 439 3.56 50.13 -10.41
CA ASP A 439 3.57 49.04 -11.38
C ASP A 439 4.89 48.26 -11.34
N ALA A 440 6.05 48.96 -11.23
CA ALA A 440 7.33 48.33 -11.05
C ALA A 440 7.42 47.54 -9.73
N LEU A 441 6.89 48.09 -8.64
CA LEU A 441 6.84 47.43 -7.34
C LEU A 441 5.95 46.17 -7.34
N ARG A 442 4.79 46.23 -7.97
CA ARG A 442 3.89 45.10 -8.15
C ARG A 442 4.57 43.98 -8.98
N ALA A 443 5.25 44.38 -10.08
CA ALA A 443 5.99 43.43 -10.90
C ALA A 443 7.09 42.72 -10.10
N GLN A 444 7.88 43.46 -9.29
CA GLN A 444 8.90 42.89 -8.41
C GLN A 444 8.26 41.85 -7.44
N TYR A 445 7.22 42.22 -6.71
CA TYR A 445 6.56 41.33 -5.75
C TYR A 445 5.92 40.11 -6.41
N GLN A 446 5.37 40.26 -7.63
CA GLN A 446 4.83 39.14 -8.39
C GLN A 446 5.92 38.14 -8.76
N VAL A 447 7.09 38.64 -9.18
CA VAL A 447 8.23 37.77 -9.50
C VAL A 447 8.78 37.09 -8.24
N GLU A 448 8.93 37.81 -7.12
CA GLU A 448 9.37 37.28 -5.84
C GLU A 448 8.43 36.18 -5.33
N SER A 449 7.11 36.39 -5.42
CA SER A 449 6.09 35.40 -5.11
C SER A 449 6.18 34.18 -6.02
N SER A 450 6.37 34.40 -7.34
CA SER A 450 6.51 33.31 -8.31
C SER A 450 7.80 32.51 -8.11
N LEU A 451 8.89 33.17 -7.71
CA LEU A 451 10.18 32.53 -7.41
C LEU A 451 10.06 31.62 -6.17
N SER A 452 9.37 32.08 -5.10
CA SER A 452 9.11 31.25 -3.93
C SER A 452 8.36 29.98 -4.31
N SER A 453 7.24 30.12 -5.05
CA SER A 453 6.48 28.95 -5.49
C SER A 453 7.29 28.04 -6.42
N ALA A 454 8.13 28.61 -7.31
CA ALA A 454 9.03 27.80 -8.15
C ALA A 454 10.08 27.04 -7.34
N ALA A 455 10.59 27.62 -6.25
CA ALA A 455 11.48 26.91 -5.33
C ALA A 455 10.82 25.67 -4.71
N ARG A 456 9.60 25.83 -4.23
CA ARG A 456 8.76 24.71 -3.77
C ARG A 456 8.54 23.68 -4.88
N ASP A 457 8.17 24.12 -6.09
CA ASP A 457 7.88 23.25 -7.23
C ASP A 457 9.08 22.41 -7.65
N VAL A 458 10.30 22.96 -7.57
CA VAL A 458 11.56 22.20 -7.79
C VAL A 458 11.74 21.11 -6.74
N ALA A 459 11.50 21.41 -5.46
CA ALA A 459 11.58 20.42 -4.39
C ALA A 459 10.53 19.30 -4.56
N LEU A 460 9.30 19.67 -4.90
CA LEU A 460 8.23 18.70 -5.16
C LEU A 460 8.46 17.88 -6.44
N ALA A 461 9.04 18.47 -7.48
CA ALA A 461 9.43 17.74 -8.68
C ALA A 461 10.55 16.73 -8.37
N ARG A 462 11.54 17.09 -7.52
CA ARG A 462 12.55 16.15 -7.02
C ARG A 462 11.92 15.01 -6.23
N LEU A 463 10.99 15.31 -5.31
CA LEU A 463 10.18 14.31 -4.62
C LEU A 463 9.46 13.37 -5.61
N GLY A 464 8.89 13.94 -6.69
CA GLY A 464 8.23 13.19 -7.75
C GLY A 464 9.12 12.13 -8.39
N VAL A 465 10.40 12.45 -8.63
CA VAL A 465 11.39 11.49 -9.16
C VAL A 465 11.62 10.35 -8.17
N HIS A 466 11.87 10.65 -6.88
CA HIS A 466 12.07 9.61 -5.87
C HIS A 466 10.85 8.70 -5.73
N ARG A 467 9.65 9.29 -5.73
CA ARG A 467 8.39 8.54 -5.67
C ARG A 467 8.19 7.65 -6.90
N ALA A 468 8.44 8.19 -8.09
CA ALA A 468 8.29 7.44 -9.35
C ALA A 468 9.28 6.27 -9.45
N LEU A 469 10.47 6.37 -8.86
CA LEU A 469 11.45 5.30 -8.75
C LEU A 469 11.16 4.29 -7.62
N GLY A 470 10.10 4.51 -6.83
CA GLY A 470 9.67 3.59 -5.78
C GLY A 470 10.29 3.79 -4.41
N GLY A 471 11.09 4.85 -4.19
CA GLY A 471 11.75 5.11 -2.92
C GLY A 471 12.81 4.05 -2.57
N SER A 472 13.01 3.77 -1.27
CA SER A 472 13.95 2.76 -0.77
C SER A 472 13.24 1.48 -0.33
N TRP A 473 13.87 0.34 -0.63
CA TRP A 473 13.39 -1.00 -0.27
C TRP A 473 14.29 -1.74 0.74
N ASP A 474 15.35 -1.12 1.24
CA ASP A 474 16.30 -1.80 2.11
C ASP A 474 15.69 -2.38 3.40
N ASP A 475 14.49 -1.92 3.76
CA ASP A 475 13.72 -2.39 4.92
C ASP A 475 12.47 -3.22 4.56
N VAL A 476 12.37 -3.75 3.33
CA VAL A 476 11.29 -4.71 3.06
C VAL A 476 11.54 -5.93 3.94
N PRO A 477 10.67 -6.25 4.90
CA PRO A 477 10.81 -7.50 5.64
C PRO A 477 10.82 -8.61 4.59
N GLN A 478 11.93 -9.36 4.51
CA GLN A 478 11.91 -10.59 3.74
C GLN A 478 10.66 -11.34 4.18
N ALA A 479 9.84 -11.75 3.21
CA ALA A 479 8.60 -12.44 3.52
C ALA A 479 8.88 -13.45 4.62
N PRO A 480 8.22 -13.37 5.78
CA PRO A 480 8.52 -14.26 6.89
C PRO A 480 8.51 -15.67 6.33
N ASP A 481 9.45 -16.50 6.72
CA ASP A 481 9.57 -17.85 6.21
C ASP A 481 8.37 -18.68 6.70
N ILE A 482 7.21 -18.41 6.08
CA ILE A 482 5.92 -19.05 6.38
C ILE A 482 6.03 -20.58 6.11
N MET A 483 7.14 -21.00 5.48
CA MET A 483 7.44 -22.41 5.22
C MET A 483 8.38 -23.02 6.26
N ALA A 484 8.99 -22.25 7.15
CA ALA A 484 9.76 -22.82 8.27
C ALA A 484 8.80 -23.60 9.19
N ALA A 485 9.14 -24.85 9.47
CA ALA A 485 8.47 -25.62 10.50
C ALA A 485 8.61 -24.87 11.85
N PRO A 486 7.57 -24.90 12.72
CA PRO A 486 7.72 -24.31 14.04
C PRO A 486 8.94 -24.96 14.72
N SER A 487 9.92 -24.13 15.06
CA SER A 487 11.05 -24.58 15.89
C SER A 487 10.46 -25.21 17.14
N ALA A 488 10.81 -26.47 17.37
CA ALA A 488 10.42 -27.20 18.57
C ALA A 488 10.77 -26.33 19.78
N ILE A 489 9.77 -26.11 20.62
CA ILE A 489 9.94 -25.44 21.92
C ILE A 489 11.03 -26.20 22.64
N GLN A 490 12.24 -25.66 22.67
CA GLN A 490 13.28 -26.14 23.57
C GLN A 490 12.80 -25.77 24.98
N GLY A 491 12.39 -26.80 25.72
CA GLY A 491 12.02 -26.66 27.11
C GLY A 491 13.22 -26.15 27.91
N GLU A 492 13.02 -25.05 28.57
CA GLU A 492 13.86 -24.68 29.71
C GLU A 492 13.49 -25.57 30.89
N ASN A 493 14.53 -26.24 31.42
CA ASN A 493 14.52 -26.92 32.73
C ASN A 493 14.44 -25.91 33.87
#